data_6d930b2a959a91cdb0ffcdad7ec0a53f
#
_entry.id   6d930b2a959a91cdb0ffcdad7ec0a53f
#
_cell.length_a   1.000
_cell.length_b   1.000
_cell.length_c   1.000
_cell.angle_alpha   90.00
_cell.angle_beta   90.00
_cell.angle_gamma   90.00
#
_symmetry.space_group_name_H-M   'P 1'
#
loop_
_entity.id
_entity.type
_entity.pdbx_description
1 polymer ?
#
loop_
_entity_poly.entity_id
_entity_poly.type
_entity_poly.pdbx_seq_one_letter_code
_entity_poly.pdbx_strand_id
1 'polypeptide(L)'
;MKIYVFEDQQALNFAPISSTRAVFDIRIGSETFLDRICSLFPNESISLIVRDELADLVSEVHENHEVNPEDYEDGLWISGSVIWSEKSIKSLFQEDTVFRSKNKLVAANLSLNHAKNWIAKGGPLQSDFKETESQEIEILSCEYLWDIIDQIPETINYDAARLSPINPKDYDRINLLNPKNIYIDNASIMPGALINAENGAVIIDSGVSIYGQTYIEGPAFIGANTIINPLTKIKNTIIGQKCKIGGELDSSIIQGYTNKVHDGHLGNSFLGEWVNLGAGTTNSNLKNNYSPVKVHINDELVDSKSLHVGCFVGDHDKTAIGTIINTGSVIGTASMIASYGFIP
;
A
#
# COMPACT_ATOMS: atom_id res chain seq x y z
N MET A 1 -10.11 -20.17 -15.46
CA MET A 1 -11.06 -19.97 -14.33
C MET A 1 -11.36 -18.49 -14.23
N LYS A 2 -12.57 -18.09 -13.85
CA LYS A 2 -12.88 -16.67 -13.61
C LYS A 2 -12.46 -16.28 -12.19
N ILE A 3 -11.80 -15.14 -12.06
CA ILE A 3 -11.40 -14.56 -10.76
C ILE A 3 -12.17 -13.27 -10.56
N TYR A 4 -12.75 -13.08 -9.39
CA TYR A 4 -13.40 -11.83 -8.98
C TYR A 4 -12.62 -11.23 -7.82
N VAL A 5 -11.97 -10.09 -8.05
CA VAL A 5 -11.30 -9.33 -6.99
C VAL A 5 -12.28 -8.30 -6.44
N PHE A 6 -12.55 -8.35 -5.13
CA PHE A 6 -13.61 -7.52 -4.56
C PHE A 6 -13.13 -6.60 -3.44
N GLU A 7 -13.76 -5.42 -3.37
CA GLU A 7 -13.86 -4.63 -2.15
C GLU A 7 -14.96 -5.20 -1.25
N ASP A 8 -14.80 -5.04 0.04
CA ASP A 8 -15.81 -5.40 1.03
C ASP A 8 -16.35 -4.17 1.78
N GLN A 9 -17.23 -4.39 2.76
CA GLN A 9 -17.84 -3.34 3.59
C GLN A 9 -16.80 -2.48 4.33
N GLN A 10 -15.56 -2.96 4.49
CA GLN A 10 -14.48 -2.27 5.21
C GLN A 10 -13.63 -1.37 4.28
N ALA A 11 -13.98 -1.27 2.99
CA ALA A 11 -13.20 -0.47 2.02
C ALA A 11 -12.95 0.98 2.48
N LEU A 12 -13.93 1.58 3.14
CA LEU A 12 -13.82 2.95 3.67
C LEU A 12 -12.90 3.06 4.90
N ASN A 13 -12.52 1.97 5.54
CA ASN A 13 -11.55 1.98 6.64
C ASN A 13 -10.14 2.40 6.18
N PHE A 14 -9.88 2.32 4.87
CA PHE A 14 -8.63 2.79 4.26
C PHE A 14 -8.70 4.28 3.85
N ALA A 15 -9.71 5.01 4.29
CA ALA A 15 -9.76 6.46 4.12
C ALA A 15 -8.55 7.14 4.80
N PRO A 16 -8.00 8.22 4.20
CA PRO A 16 -8.48 8.97 3.04
C PRO A 16 -8.04 8.39 1.68
N ILE A 17 -7.20 7.36 1.66
CA ILE A 17 -6.62 6.80 0.43
C ILE A 17 -7.69 6.11 -0.42
N SER A 18 -8.59 5.35 0.20
CA SER A 18 -9.69 4.68 -0.51
C SER A 18 -10.82 5.63 -0.97
N SER A 19 -10.74 6.92 -0.67
CA SER A 19 -11.76 7.88 -1.14
C SER A 19 -11.73 8.11 -2.65
N THR A 20 -10.58 7.90 -3.28
CA THR A 20 -10.32 8.18 -4.71
C THR A 20 -9.84 6.97 -5.48
N ARG A 21 -9.75 5.80 -4.85
CA ARG A 21 -9.31 4.56 -5.48
C ARG A 21 -9.92 3.34 -4.81
N ALA A 22 -9.99 2.24 -5.52
CA ALA A 22 -10.34 0.96 -4.92
C ALA A 22 -9.26 0.49 -3.94
N VAL A 23 -9.65 -0.28 -2.92
CA VAL A 23 -8.70 -0.81 -1.92
C VAL A 23 -7.61 -1.65 -2.58
N PHE A 24 -7.94 -2.41 -3.61
CA PHE A 24 -6.98 -3.24 -4.32
C PHE A 24 -5.94 -2.43 -5.12
N ASP A 25 -6.13 -1.12 -5.33
CA ASP A 25 -5.17 -0.20 -5.94
C ASP A 25 -4.22 0.46 -4.92
N ILE A 26 -4.39 0.16 -3.65
CA ILE A 26 -3.48 0.64 -2.60
C ILE A 26 -2.15 -0.12 -2.70
N ARG A 27 -1.05 0.61 -2.58
CA ARG A 27 0.30 0.07 -2.67
C ARG A 27 0.68 -0.75 -1.43
N ILE A 28 1.21 -1.94 -1.70
CA ILE A 28 1.79 -2.84 -0.70
C ILE A 28 3.13 -3.39 -1.23
N GLY A 29 4.23 -3.02 -0.67
CA GLY A 29 5.52 -3.40 -1.24
C GLY A 29 5.83 -2.66 -2.55
N SER A 30 6.40 -3.35 -3.51
CA SER A 30 6.71 -2.82 -4.84
C SER A 30 5.50 -2.73 -5.77
N GLU A 31 4.39 -3.34 -5.41
CA GLU A 31 3.18 -3.53 -6.20
C GLU A 31 1.95 -2.95 -5.46
N THR A 32 0.78 -2.93 -6.11
CA THR A 32 -0.53 -2.80 -5.45
C THR A 32 -1.06 -4.17 -5.03
N PHE A 33 -2.16 -4.22 -4.26
CA PHE A 33 -2.83 -5.50 -4.00
C PHE A 33 -3.27 -6.17 -5.30
N LEU A 34 -3.83 -5.39 -6.25
CA LEU A 34 -4.28 -5.94 -7.54
C LEU A 34 -3.13 -6.46 -8.39
N ASP A 35 -2.02 -5.72 -8.51
CA ASP A 35 -0.85 -6.16 -9.27
C ASP A 35 -0.34 -7.51 -8.74
N ARG A 36 -0.30 -7.67 -7.41
CA ARG A 36 0.09 -8.92 -6.76
C ARG A 36 -0.87 -10.06 -7.11
N ILE A 37 -2.18 -9.81 -7.09
CA ILE A 37 -3.18 -10.79 -7.48
C ILE A 37 -3.03 -11.16 -8.95
N CYS A 38 -2.89 -10.20 -9.85
CA CYS A 38 -2.69 -10.43 -11.27
C CYS A 38 -1.43 -11.28 -11.54
N SER A 39 -0.35 -11.05 -10.80
CA SER A 39 0.88 -11.85 -10.93
C SER A 39 0.71 -13.31 -10.48
N LEU A 40 -0.21 -13.58 -9.56
CA LEU A 40 -0.56 -14.93 -9.10
C LEU A 40 -1.49 -15.68 -10.08
N PHE A 41 -2.22 -14.96 -10.93
CA PHE A 41 -3.19 -15.50 -11.89
C PHE A 41 -2.94 -14.99 -13.32
N PRO A 42 -1.73 -15.17 -13.88
CA PRO A 42 -1.31 -14.51 -15.13
C PRO A 42 -2.09 -14.93 -16.40
N ASN A 43 -2.79 -16.05 -16.35
CA ASN A 43 -3.55 -16.61 -17.47
C ASN A 43 -5.06 -16.63 -17.25
N GLU A 44 -5.52 -16.07 -16.14
CA GLU A 44 -6.93 -16.11 -15.76
C GLU A 44 -7.63 -14.79 -16.10
N SER A 45 -8.92 -14.85 -16.39
CA SER A 45 -9.74 -13.66 -16.56
C SER A 45 -10.12 -13.09 -15.20
N ILE A 46 -9.78 -11.82 -14.97
CA ILE A 46 -10.06 -11.13 -13.71
C ILE A 46 -11.13 -10.07 -13.92
N SER A 47 -12.19 -10.09 -13.12
CA SER A 47 -13.17 -9.01 -12.97
C SER A 47 -13.04 -8.35 -11.61
N LEU A 48 -13.33 -7.06 -11.56
CA LEU A 48 -13.20 -6.21 -10.37
C LEU A 48 -14.58 -5.86 -9.83
N ILE A 49 -14.79 -6.06 -8.54
CA ILE A 49 -16.04 -5.68 -7.85
C ILE A 49 -15.71 -4.53 -6.91
N VAL A 50 -16.29 -3.38 -7.19
CA VAL A 50 -15.96 -2.12 -6.53
C VAL A 50 -17.24 -1.33 -6.23
N ARG A 51 -17.17 -0.43 -5.28
CA ARG A 51 -18.24 0.53 -4.94
C ARG A 51 -18.68 1.30 -6.18
N ASP A 52 -19.99 1.53 -6.32
CA ASP A 52 -20.58 2.17 -7.50
C ASP A 52 -19.96 3.55 -7.81
N GLU A 53 -19.61 4.32 -6.78
CA GLU A 53 -19.02 5.65 -6.93
C GLU A 53 -17.62 5.64 -7.55
N LEU A 54 -16.95 4.50 -7.56
CA LEU A 54 -15.61 4.33 -8.17
C LEU A 54 -15.65 3.50 -9.47
N ALA A 55 -16.78 2.93 -9.85
CA ALA A 55 -16.85 1.99 -10.96
C ALA A 55 -16.32 2.58 -12.29
N ASP A 56 -16.72 3.80 -12.62
CA ASP A 56 -16.27 4.49 -13.85
C ASP A 56 -14.77 4.75 -13.82
N LEU A 57 -14.25 5.25 -12.68
CA LEU A 57 -12.82 5.51 -12.50
C LEU A 57 -11.99 4.23 -12.60
N VAL A 58 -12.43 3.17 -11.94
CA VAL A 58 -11.73 1.87 -11.97
C VAL A 58 -11.76 1.28 -13.38
N SER A 59 -12.87 1.43 -14.13
CA SER A 59 -12.98 0.99 -15.52
C SER A 59 -12.02 1.75 -16.44
N GLU A 60 -11.82 3.06 -16.21
CA GLU A 60 -10.85 3.86 -16.97
C GLU A 60 -9.39 3.47 -16.65
N VAL A 61 -9.08 3.20 -15.39
CA VAL A 61 -7.72 2.83 -14.96
C VAL A 61 -7.37 1.40 -15.37
N HIS A 62 -8.32 0.49 -15.36
CA HIS A 62 -8.14 -0.94 -15.59
C HIS A 62 -8.88 -1.43 -16.86
N GLU A 63 -8.58 -0.83 -18.01
CA GLU A 63 -9.23 -1.12 -19.30
C GLU A 63 -9.23 -2.62 -19.68
N ASN A 64 -8.32 -3.43 -19.14
CA ASN A 64 -8.21 -4.86 -19.42
C ASN A 64 -9.05 -5.73 -18.46
N HIS A 65 -9.72 -5.15 -17.51
CA HIS A 65 -10.56 -5.83 -16.52
C HIS A 65 -12.01 -5.36 -16.62
N GLU A 66 -12.92 -6.31 -16.55
CA GLU A 66 -14.35 -5.99 -16.45
C GLU A 66 -14.67 -5.54 -15.02
N VAL A 67 -15.33 -4.40 -14.88
CA VAL A 67 -15.69 -3.82 -13.58
C VAL A 67 -17.19 -3.97 -13.35
N ASN A 68 -17.58 -4.50 -12.19
CA ASN A 68 -18.97 -4.74 -11.79
C ASN A 68 -19.77 -5.45 -12.90
N PRO A 69 -19.38 -6.66 -13.35
CA PRO A 69 -20.04 -7.35 -14.47
C PRO A 69 -21.53 -7.58 -14.21
N GLU A 70 -22.32 -7.54 -15.27
CA GLU A 70 -23.72 -7.90 -15.21
C GLU A 70 -23.94 -9.42 -15.21
N ASP A 71 -23.06 -10.14 -15.92
CA ASP A 71 -23.08 -11.59 -16.02
C ASP A 71 -21.94 -12.20 -15.18
N TYR A 72 -22.29 -13.25 -14.44
CA TYR A 72 -21.36 -13.99 -13.60
C TYR A 72 -21.18 -15.42 -14.08
N GLU A 73 -20.05 -16.03 -13.72
CA GLU A 73 -19.71 -17.42 -13.98
C GLU A 73 -19.28 -18.11 -12.66
N ASP A 74 -19.09 -19.42 -12.71
CA ASP A 74 -18.38 -20.14 -11.64
C ASP A 74 -17.00 -19.54 -11.47
N GLY A 75 -16.59 -19.24 -10.24
CA GLY A 75 -15.31 -18.57 -10.07
C GLY A 75 -14.84 -18.38 -8.64
N LEU A 76 -13.57 -17.99 -8.55
CA LEU A 76 -12.91 -17.69 -7.31
C LEU A 76 -13.04 -16.19 -7.00
N TRP A 77 -13.66 -15.88 -5.88
CA TRP A 77 -13.81 -14.55 -5.32
C TRP A 77 -12.72 -14.32 -4.29
N ILE A 78 -11.93 -13.27 -4.42
CA ILE A 78 -10.82 -12.97 -3.50
C ILE A 78 -10.84 -11.50 -3.08
N SER A 79 -10.62 -11.27 -1.79
CA SER A 79 -10.59 -9.92 -1.22
C SER A 79 -9.38 -9.13 -1.72
N GLY A 80 -9.63 -7.90 -2.16
CA GLY A 80 -8.65 -6.93 -2.60
C GLY A 80 -7.89 -6.24 -1.46
N SER A 81 -8.13 -6.59 -0.19
CA SER A 81 -7.40 -6.06 0.98
C SER A 81 -6.54 -7.12 1.69
N VAL A 82 -6.30 -8.25 1.01
CA VAL A 82 -5.53 -9.39 1.53
C VAL A 82 -4.20 -9.52 0.79
N ILE A 83 -3.14 -9.81 1.52
CA ILE A 83 -1.81 -10.04 0.97
C ILE A 83 -1.70 -11.51 0.54
N TRP A 84 -2.05 -11.76 -0.71
CA TRP A 84 -2.01 -13.09 -1.31
C TRP A 84 -0.58 -13.53 -1.68
N SER A 85 -0.33 -14.82 -1.62
CA SER A 85 0.91 -15.47 -2.03
C SER A 85 0.61 -16.78 -2.76
N GLU A 86 1.59 -17.33 -3.48
CA GLU A 86 1.44 -18.63 -4.13
C GLU A 86 1.04 -19.76 -3.15
N LYS A 87 1.48 -19.67 -1.90
CA LYS A 87 1.15 -20.65 -0.88
C LYS A 87 -0.32 -20.54 -0.46
N SER A 88 -0.82 -19.33 -0.26
CA SER A 88 -2.18 -19.09 0.24
C SER A 88 -3.25 -19.41 -0.78
N ILE A 89 -2.99 -19.17 -2.09
CA ILE A 89 -3.98 -19.44 -3.14
C ILE A 89 -4.20 -20.94 -3.40
N LYS A 90 -3.21 -21.81 -3.11
CA LYS A 90 -3.31 -23.27 -3.37
C LYS A 90 -4.45 -23.95 -2.62
N SER A 91 -4.90 -23.39 -1.52
CA SER A 91 -5.99 -23.95 -0.70
C SER A 91 -7.38 -23.49 -1.14
N LEU A 92 -7.50 -22.55 -2.11
CA LEU A 92 -8.76 -21.88 -2.43
C LEU A 92 -9.61 -22.58 -3.50
N PHE A 93 -9.20 -23.73 -4.01
CA PHE A 93 -9.85 -24.35 -5.17
C PHE A 93 -10.95 -25.38 -4.82
N GLN A 94 -11.30 -25.52 -3.54
CA GLN A 94 -12.43 -26.35 -3.15
C GLN A 94 -13.74 -25.63 -3.54
N GLU A 95 -14.57 -26.30 -4.36
CA GLU A 95 -15.85 -25.76 -4.85
C GLU A 95 -16.83 -25.47 -3.71
N ASP A 96 -17.65 -24.45 -3.91
CA ASP A 96 -18.69 -23.98 -2.99
C ASP A 96 -18.20 -23.84 -1.53
N THR A 97 -16.97 -23.35 -1.36
CA THR A 97 -16.32 -23.16 -0.07
C THR A 97 -16.00 -21.70 0.17
N VAL A 98 -16.26 -21.23 1.38
CA VAL A 98 -15.89 -19.90 1.88
C VAL A 98 -14.63 -20.00 2.73
N PHE A 99 -13.69 -19.10 2.51
CA PHE A 99 -12.46 -19.02 3.27
C PHE A 99 -12.48 -17.78 4.15
N ARG A 100 -12.18 -17.96 5.43
CA ARG A 100 -12.17 -16.89 6.43
C ARG A 100 -10.80 -16.77 7.08
N SER A 101 -10.50 -15.57 7.53
CA SER A 101 -9.38 -15.31 8.43
C SER A 101 -9.87 -14.42 9.56
N LYS A 102 -9.74 -14.86 10.79
CA LYS A 102 -10.24 -14.16 11.99
C LYS A 102 -11.73 -13.75 11.85
N ASN A 103 -12.55 -14.66 11.35
CA ASN A 103 -13.97 -14.45 11.01
C ASN A 103 -14.27 -13.51 9.83
N LYS A 104 -13.29 -12.84 9.23
CA LYS A 104 -13.49 -12.04 8.02
C LYS A 104 -13.50 -12.94 6.79
N LEU A 105 -14.46 -12.74 5.87
CA LEU A 105 -14.46 -13.39 4.57
C LEU A 105 -13.29 -12.84 3.75
N VAL A 106 -12.38 -13.72 3.33
CA VAL A 106 -11.21 -13.34 2.54
C VAL A 106 -11.25 -13.92 1.13
N ALA A 107 -11.89 -15.07 0.95
CA ALA A 107 -12.13 -15.66 -0.37
C ALA A 107 -13.37 -16.56 -0.36
N ALA A 108 -13.89 -16.85 -1.56
CA ALA A 108 -14.94 -17.85 -1.76
C ALA A 108 -14.81 -18.45 -3.18
N ASN A 109 -14.86 -19.75 -3.31
CA ASN A 109 -14.96 -20.40 -4.62
C ASN A 109 -16.41 -20.81 -4.83
N LEU A 110 -17.12 -20.07 -5.69
CA LEU A 110 -18.57 -20.15 -5.80
C LEU A 110 -19.04 -20.63 -7.17
N SER A 111 -20.03 -21.52 -7.17
CA SER A 111 -20.83 -21.79 -8.36
C SER A 111 -21.67 -20.55 -8.75
N LEU A 112 -22.04 -20.46 -10.03
CA LEU A 112 -22.85 -19.36 -10.57
C LEU A 112 -24.11 -19.09 -9.72
N ASN A 113 -24.78 -20.13 -9.25
CA ASN A 113 -26.00 -19.98 -8.46
C ASN A 113 -25.72 -19.28 -7.13
N HIS A 114 -24.66 -19.67 -6.43
CA HIS A 114 -24.26 -19.05 -5.18
C HIS A 114 -23.80 -17.61 -5.39
N ALA A 115 -22.99 -17.35 -6.44
CA ALA A 115 -22.56 -16.01 -6.80
C ALA A 115 -23.74 -15.07 -7.07
N LYS A 116 -24.70 -15.48 -7.93
CA LYS A 116 -25.92 -14.70 -8.22
C LYS A 116 -26.76 -14.43 -6.99
N ASN A 117 -26.93 -15.41 -6.11
CA ASN A 117 -27.68 -15.24 -4.87
C ASN A 117 -26.99 -14.24 -3.92
N TRP A 118 -25.67 -14.25 -3.87
CA TRP A 118 -24.91 -13.30 -3.06
C TRP A 118 -25.01 -11.88 -3.61
N ILE A 119 -24.78 -11.72 -4.90
CA ILE A 119 -24.87 -10.41 -5.58
C ILE A 119 -26.29 -9.81 -5.45
N ALA A 120 -27.33 -10.62 -5.57
CA ALA A 120 -28.71 -10.18 -5.36
C ALA A 120 -28.98 -9.66 -3.92
N LYS A 121 -28.14 -10.00 -2.96
CA LYS A 121 -28.16 -9.50 -1.57
C LYS A 121 -27.17 -8.34 -1.33
N GLY A 122 -26.63 -7.76 -2.40
CA GLY A 122 -25.64 -6.67 -2.37
C GLY A 122 -24.18 -7.12 -2.41
N GLY A 123 -23.92 -8.43 -2.56
CA GLY A 123 -22.57 -8.97 -2.73
C GLY A 123 -21.60 -8.64 -1.60
N PRO A 124 -20.29 -8.65 -1.87
CA PRO A 124 -19.25 -8.40 -0.85
C PRO A 124 -19.32 -7.00 -0.24
N LEU A 125 -19.87 -6.04 -0.97
CA LEU A 125 -19.98 -4.64 -0.52
C LEU A 125 -21.05 -4.42 0.56
N GLN A 126 -22.08 -5.28 0.62
CA GLN A 126 -23.22 -5.10 1.53
C GLN A 126 -23.49 -6.30 2.44
N SER A 127 -23.03 -7.48 2.07
CA SER A 127 -23.36 -8.70 2.81
C SER A 127 -22.20 -9.67 2.90
N ASP A 128 -22.10 -10.33 4.04
CA ASP A 128 -21.22 -11.48 4.23
C ASP A 128 -21.86 -12.74 3.66
N PHE A 129 -21.10 -13.58 2.97
CA PHE A 129 -21.60 -14.84 2.42
C PHE A 129 -21.57 -15.94 3.50
N LYS A 130 -22.74 -16.61 3.74
CA LYS A 130 -22.93 -17.58 4.83
C LYS A 130 -23.60 -18.89 4.40
N GLU A 131 -23.78 -19.10 3.10
CA GLU A 131 -24.67 -20.18 2.60
C GLU A 131 -23.97 -21.53 2.37
N THR A 132 -22.64 -21.59 2.52
CA THR A 132 -21.85 -22.80 2.26
C THR A 132 -20.90 -23.13 3.42
N GLU A 133 -20.14 -24.23 3.29
CA GLU A 133 -19.10 -24.58 4.24
C GLU A 133 -18.05 -23.47 4.36
N SER A 134 -17.60 -23.24 5.59
CA SER A 134 -16.59 -22.24 5.90
C SER A 134 -15.31 -22.89 6.38
N GLN A 135 -14.19 -22.54 5.78
CA GLN A 135 -12.84 -22.98 6.18
C GLN A 135 -12.06 -21.79 6.72
N GLU A 136 -11.47 -21.93 7.90
CA GLU A 136 -10.55 -20.93 8.44
C GLU A 136 -9.18 -21.10 7.81
N ILE A 137 -8.58 -20.00 7.34
CA ILE A 137 -7.22 -19.96 6.80
C ILE A 137 -6.40 -18.88 7.49
N GLU A 138 -5.13 -19.12 7.66
CA GLU A 138 -4.20 -18.12 8.20
C GLU A 138 -3.61 -17.30 7.05
N ILE A 139 -3.99 -16.01 6.99
CA ILE A 139 -3.51 -15.09 5.97
C ILE A 139 -3.43 -13.66 6.51
N LEU A 140 -2.51 -12.86 5.96
CA LEU A 140 -2.39 -11.45 6.28
C LEU A 140 -3.48 -10.65 5.56
N SER A 141 -4.43 -10.14 6.33
CA SER A 141 -5.46 -9.22 5.88
C SER A 141 -5.26 -7.86 6.52
N CYS A 142 -5.42 -6.80 5.74
CA CYS A 142 -5.38 -5.42 6.23
C CYS A 142 -6.81 -4.92 6.42
N GLU A 143 -7.04 -4.17 7.49
CA GLU A 143 -8.33 -3.52 7.79
C GLU A 143 -8.20 -2.00 7.77
N TYR A 144 -7.00 -1.48 8.00
CA TYR A 144 -6.66 -0.06 8.06
C TYR A 144 -5.31 0.22 7.40
N LEU A 145 -5.02 1.50 7.13
CA LEU A 145 -3.75 1.92 6.53
C LEU A 145 -2.52 1.60 7.40
N TRP A 146 -2.64 1.64 8.72
CA TRP A 146 -1.53 1.27 9.62
C TRP A 146 -1.20 -0.22 9.57
N ASP A 147 -2.18 -1.09 9.27
CA ASP A 147 -1.89 -2.52 9.08
C ASP A 147 -1.02 -2.73 7.84
N ILE A 148 -1.22 -1.93 6.77
CA ILE A 148 -0.39 -1.98 5.56
C ILE A 148 1.04 -1.52 5.87
N ILE A 149 1.19 -0.45 6.67
CA ILE A 149 2.50 0.05 7.09
C ILE A 149 3.27 -1.01 7.89
N ASP A 150 2.60 -1.73 8.78
CA ASP A 150 3.20 -2.81 9.57
C ASP A 150 3.66 -3.99 8.70
N GLN A 151 3.11 -4.14 7.48
CA GLN A 151 3.49 -5.20 6.53
C GLN A 151 4.64 -4.81 5.58
N ILE A 152 5.24 -3.61 5.70
CA ILE A 152 6.37 -3.19 4.84
C ILE A 152 7.49 -4.24 4.80
N PRO A 153 7.98 -4.79 5.95
CA PRO A 153 9.06 -5.75 5.92
C PRO A 153 8.70 -7.05 5.20
N GLU A 154 7.51 -7.57 5.45
CA GLU A 154 7.05 -8.83 4.85
C GLU A 154 6.88 -8.69 3.34
N THR A 155 6.21 -7.62 2.89
CA THR A 155 5.90 -7.41 1.48
C THR A 155 7.16 -7.12 0.65
N ILE A 156 8.08 -6.28 1.14
CA ILE A 156 9.33 -5.97 0.43
C ILE A 156 10.24 -7.21 0.33
N ASN A 157 10.35 -8.01 1.40
CA ASN A 157 11.18 -9.21 1.36
C ASN A 157 10.55 -10.30 0.45
N TYR A 158 9.23 -10.40 0.41
CA TYR A 158 8.53 -11.28 -0.53
C TYR A 158 8.77 -10.86 -1.99
N ASP A 159 8.70 -9.57 -2.28
CA ASP A 159 8.91 -9.04 -3.63
C ASP A 159 10.37 -9.22 -4.08
N ALA A 160 11.31 -8.97 -3.18
CA ALA A 160 12.75 -9.15 -3.40
C ALA A 160 13.11 -10.59 -3.76
N ALA A 161 12.42 -11.58 -3.16
CA ALA A 161 12.69 -13.00 -3.44
C ALA A 161 12.44 -13.41 -4.91
N ARG A 162 11.73 -12.59 -5.67
CA ARG A 162 11.44 -12.78 -7.11
C ARG A 162 12.46 -12.08 -8.03
N LEU A 163 13.39 -11.33 -7.45
CA LEU A 163 14.37 -10.51 -8.16
C LEU A 163 15.77 -11.09 -8.08
N SER A 164 16.65 -10.65 -8.96
CA SER A 164 18.09 -10.96 -8.91
C SER A 164 18.87 -9.82 -8.26
N PRO A 165 19.73 -10.09 -7.27
CA PRO A 165 20.51 -9.05 -6.64
C PRO A 165 21.56 -8.47 -7.58
N ILE A 166 22.02 -7.25 -7.28
CA ILE A 166 23.04 -6.54 -8.04
C ILE A 166 24.41 -7.25 -8.00
N ASN A 167 25.25 -6.96 -9.01
CA ASN A 167 26.67 -7.19 -8.93
C ASN A 167 27.35 -5.96 -8.28
N PRO A 168 27.95 -6.06 -7.08
CA PRO A 168 28.52 -4.90 -6.38
C PRO A 168 29.63 -4.18 -7.15
N LYS A 169 30.29 -4.85 -8.10
CA LYS A 169 31.36 -4.26 -8.92
C LYS A 169 30.86 -3.16 -9.87
N ASP A 170 29.56 -3.16 -10.18
CA ASP A 170 28.95 -2.16 -11.05
C ASP A 170 28.68 -0.83 -10.30
N TYR A 171 28.89 -0.84 -8.98
CA TYR A 171 28.59 0.27 -8.06
C TYR A 171 29.78 0.65 -7.16
N ASP A 172 30.98 0.74 -7.73
CA ASP A 172 32.29 0.93 -7.02
C ASP A 172 32.41 2.26 -6.24
N ARG A 173 31.51 3.23 -6.52
CA ARG A 173 31.53 4.57 -5.88
C ARG A 173 30.43 4.75 -4.81
N ILE A 174 29.72 3.68 -4.50
CA ILE A 174 28.58 3.67 -3.57
C ILE A 174 28.90 2.75 -2.41
N ASN A 175 28.52 3.14 -1.19
CA ASN A 175 28.65 2.28 -0.03
C ASN A 175 27.48 1.31 0.04
N LEU A 176 27.76 0.01 -0.09
CA LEU A 176 26.76 -1.05 -0.07
C LEU A 176 26.99 -1.97 1.12
N LEU A 177 26.00 -2.12 2.00
CA LEU A 177 25.98 -3.12 3.07
C LEU A 177 25.00 -4.21 2.72
N ASN A 178 25.43 -5.46 2.82
CA ASN A 178 24.69 -6.66 2.42
C ASN A 178 24.16 -6.62 0.96
N PRO A 179 25.04 -6.48 -0.05
CA PRO A 179 24.61 -6.31 -1.45
C PRO A 179 23.82 -7.49 -2.03
N LYS A 180 23.83 -8.65 -1.37
CA LYS A 180 23.01 -9.82 -1.75
C LYS A 180 21.50 -9.56 -1.58
N ASN A 181 21.14 -8.54 -0.85
CA ASN A 181 19.77 -8.14 -0.56
C ASN A 181 19.44 -6.76 -1.15
N ILE A 182 20.22 -6.31 -2.14
CA ILE A 182 20.02 -5.06 -2.87
C ILE A 182 19.69 -5.40 -4.33
N TYR A 183 18.61 -4.80 -4.83
CA TYR A 183 18.05 -5.02 -6.16
C TYR A 183 17.87 -3.67 -6.82
N ILE A 184 18.54 -3.43 -7.96
CA ILE A 184 18.51 -2.15 -8.67
C ILE A 184 18.29 -2.42 -10.15
N ASP A 185 17.25 -1.79 -10.71
CA ASP A 185 16.99 -1.77 -12.13
C ASP A 185 17.32 -0.39 -12.72
N ASN A 186 18.39 -0.30 -13.51
CA ASN A 186 18.77 0.89 -14.30
C ASN A 186 18.57 2.25 -13.57
N ALA A 187 19.12 2.40 -12.36
CA ALA A 187 19.07 3.62 -11.59
C ALA A 187 20.38 4.40 -11.63
N SER A 188 20.29 5.73 -11.54
CA SER A 188 21.44 6.62 -11.41
C SER A 188 21.72 6.93 -9.94
N ILE A 189 22.84 6.48 -9.41
CA ILE A 189 23.19 6.69 -8.01
C ILE A 189 24.50 7.45 -7.91
N MET A 190 24.49 8.62 -7.27
CA MET A 190 25.67 9.46 -7.13
C MET A 190 26.63 8.94 -6.05
N PRO A 191 27.94 9.21 -6.19
CA PRO A 191 28.94 8.88 -5.18
C PRO A 191 28.58 9.43 -3.79
N GLY A 192 28.90 8.64 -2.76
CA GLY A 192 28.66 9.00 -1.37
C GLY A 192 27.26 8.61 -0.85
N ALA A 193 26.39 8.02 -1.68
CA ALA A 193 25.21 7.34 -1.20
C ALA A 193 25.59 6.08 -0.42
N LEU A 194 24.81 5.74 0.62
CA LEU A 194 24.93 4.50 1.39
C LEU A 194 23.61 3.75 1.34
N ILE A 195 23.65 2.51 0.88
CA ILE A 195 22.51 1.59 0.82
C ILE A 195 22.80 0.43 1.77
N ASN A 196 21.99 0.29 2.81
CA ASN A 196 22.11 -0.73 3.84
C ASN A 196 20.92 -1.70 3.78
N ALA A 197 21.20 -2.94 3.36
CA ALA A 197 20.20 -4.01 3.29
C ALA A 197 20.42 -5.09 4.38
N GLU A 198 21.07 -4.75 5.50
CA GLU A 198 21.29 -5.69 6.61
C GLU A 198 20.02 -6.06 7.34
N ASN A 199 19.08 -5.09 7.48
CA ASN A 199 17.80 -5.27 8.19
C ASN A 199 16.63 -5.66 7.29
N GLY A 200 16.80 -5.68 5.97
CA GLY A 200 15.76 -6.01 4.99
C GLY A 200 16.19 -5.66 3.58
N ALA A 201 15.45 -6.14 2.60
CA ALA A 201 15.75 -5.90 1.19
C ALA A 201 15.62 -4.42 0.81
N VAL A 202 16.46 -3.95 -0.12
CA VAL A 202 16.32 -2.65 -0.78
C VAL A 202 16.09 -2.88 -2.26
N ILE A 203 14.93 -2.43 -2.75
CA ILE A 203 14.54 -2.52 -4.16
C ILE A 203 14.49 -1.11 -4.74
N ILE A 204 15.23 -0.86 -5.80
CA ILE A 204 15.28 0.42 -6.52
C ILE A 204 14.92 0.16 -7.97
N ASP A 205 13.83 0.75 -8.42
CA ASP A 205 13.25 0.55 -9.74
C ASP A 205 13.90 1.43 -10.80
N SER A 206 13.50 1.25 -12.07
CA SER A 206 14.08 1.90 -13.23
C SER A 206 13.94 3.42 -13.22
N GLY A 207 14.95 4.11 -13.76
CA GLY A 207 14.94 5.56 -13.89
C GLY A 207 15.05 6.35 -12.59
N VAL A 208 15.24 5.68 -11.45
CA VAL A 208 15.46 6.34 -10.16
C VAL A 208 16.77 7.11 -10.16
N SER A 209 16.75 8.31 -9.57
CA SER A 209 17.94 9.14 -9.37
C SER A 209 18.19 9.37 -7.88
N ILE A 210 19.30 8.87 -7.36
CA ILE A 210 19.70 9.04 -5.96
C ILE A 210 20.91 9.95 -5.88
N TYR A 211 20.75 11.09 -5.21
CA TYR A 211 21.84 12.04 -5.02
C TYR A 211 22.75 11.65 -3.87
N GLY A 212 23.97 12.24 -3.86
CA GLY A 212 25.03 11.91 -2.90
C GLY A 212 24.65 12.18 -1.45
N GLN A 213 25.32 11.48 -0.53
CA GLN A 213 25.10 11.56 0.92
C GLN A 213 23.70 11.14 1.37
N THR A 214 22.96 10.40 0.54
CA THR A 214 21.69 9.78 0.89
C THR A 214 21.96 8.49 1.67
N TYR A 215 21.17 8.23 2.70
CA TYR A 215 21.16 6.98 3.46
C TYR A 215 19.84 6.24 3.23
N ILE A 216 19.92 5.01 2.74
CA ILE A 216 18.76 4.14 2.55
C ILE A 216 18.98 2.85 3.34
N GLU A 217 18.08 2.56 4.28
CA GLU A 217 18.06 1.34 5.08
C GLU A 217 16.83 0.52 4.73
N GLY A 218 17.04 -0.74 4.37
CA GLY A 218 15.94 -1.68 4.14
C GLY A 218 15.25 -2.16 5.42
N PRO A 219 14.02 -2.70 5.27
CA PRO A 219 13.35 -2.93 3.99
C PRO A 219 12.91 -1.62 3.33
N ALA A 220 13.14 -1.47 2.03
CA ALA A 220 12.76 -0.26 1.32
C ALA A 220 12.48 -0.54 -0.17
N PHE A 221 11.47 0.17 -0.71
CA PHE A 221 11.20 0.22 -2.14
C PHE A 221 11.21 1.66 -2.64
N ILE A 222 11.88 1.90 -3.77
CA ILE A 222 11.88 3.20 -4.45
C ILE A 222 11.41 2.98 -5.88
N GLY A 223 10.21 3.43 -6.17
CA GLY A 223 9.51 3.25 -7.44
C GLY A 223 10.07 4.09 -8.59
N ALA A 224 9.75 3.66 -9.79
CA ALA A 224 10.29 4.15 -11.05
C ALA A 224 10.26 5.69 -11.20
N ASN A 225 11.34 6.23 -11.79
CA ASN A 225 11.48 7.67 -12.07
C ASN A 225 11.39 8.60 -10.84
N THR A 226 11.62 8.06 -9.65
CA THR A 226 11.67 8.83 -8.39
C THR A 226 13.03 9.48 -8.21
N ILE A 227 13.02 10.69 -7.63
CA ILE A 227 14.23 11.47 -7.33
C ILE A 227 14.40 11.53 -5.82
N ILE A 228 15.57 11.08 -5.33
CA ILE A 228 15.95 11.18 -3.92
C ILE A 228 17.02 12.26 -3.79
N ASN A 229 16.70 13.34 -3.09
CA ASN A 229 17.56 14.49 -2.91
C ASN A 229 18.78 14.19 -2.00
N PRO A 230 19.84 15.02 -2.05
CA PRO A 230 20.99 14.87 -1.15
C PRO A 230 20.57 14.90 0.33
N LEU A 231 21.35 14.20 1.17
CA LEU A 231 21.16 14.16 2.63
C LEU A 231 19.84 13.51 3.11
N THR A 232 19.11 12.86 2.22
CA THR A 232 17.86 12.15 2.55
C THR A 232 18.15 10.89 3.37
N LYS A 233 17.33 10.62 4.36
CA LYS A 233 17.33 9.38 5.15
C LYS A 233 16.02 8.63 4.91
N ILE A 234 16.12 7.39 4.49
CA ILE A 234 14.98 6.50 4.23
C ILE A 234 15.19 5.21 5.01
N LYS A 235 14.18 4.81 5.76
CA LYS A 235 14.18 3.56 6.52
C LYS A 235 12.79 2.94 6.52
N ASN A 236 12.72 1.61 6.35
CA ASN A 236 11.47 0.85 6.41
C ASN A 236 10.32 1.53 5.62
N THR A 237 10.56 1.92 4.36
CA THR A 237 9.68 2.85 3.63
C THR A 237 9.44 2.39 2.20
N ILE A 238 8.19 2.54 1.76
CA ILE A 238 7.76 2.31 0.37
C ILE A 238 7.49 3.65 -0.29
N ILE A 239 8.16 3.92 -1.40
CA ILE A 239 7.98 5.12 -2.21
C ILE A 239 7.54 4.69 -3.60
N GLY A 240 6.33 5.06 -4.00
CA GLY A 240 5.81 4.81 -5.34
C GLY A 240 6.54 5.61 -6.42
N GLN A 241 6.08 5.45 -7.65
CA GLN A 241 6.71 6.06 -8.82
C GLN A 241 6.62 7.58 -8.87
N LYS A 242 7.56 8.21 -9.59
CA LYS A 242 7.54 9.64 -9.95
C LYS A 242 7.43 10.59 -8.75
N CYS A 243 8.01 10.22 -7.62
CA CYS A 243 8.11 11.05 -6.43
C CYS A 243 9.37 11.91 -6.42
N LYS A 244 9.35 12.99 -5.64
CA LYS A 244 10.54 13.76 -5.29
C LYS A 244 10.65 13.81 -3.77
N ILE A 245 11.75 13.27 -3.25
CA ILE A 245 11.89 12.97 -1.83
C ILE A 245 13.13 13.64 -1.24
N GLY A 246 12.98 14.22 -0.05
CA GLY A 246 14.02 14.83 0.77
C GLY A 246 13.69 14.77 2.25
N GLY A 247 14.68 14.99 3.11
CA GLY A 247 14.54 14.94 4.57
C GLY A 247 14.56 13.52 5.11
N GLU A 248 13.71 13.21 6.09
CA GLU A 248 13.72 11.93 6.80
C GLU A 248 12.37 11.20 6.65
N LEU A 249 12.42 9.94 6.24
CA LEU A 249 11.28 9.05 6.11
C LEU A 249 11.55 7.76 6.90
N ASP A 250 10.62 7.38 7.76
CA ASP A 250 10.67 6.14 8.52
C ASP A 250 9.30 5.47 8.55
N SER A 251 9.25 4.17 8.26
CA SER A 251 8.03 3.36 8.38
C SER A 251 6.83 3.98 7.68
N SER A 252 7.00 4.43 6.44
CA SER A 252 5.99 5.19 5.72
C SER A 252 5.76 4.68 4.30
N ILE A 253 4.56 4.92 3.78
CA ILE A 253 4.19 4.58 2.40
C ILE A 253 3.79 5.85 1.66
N ILE A 254 4.31 6.02 0.46
CA ILE A 254 3.90 7.06 -0.48
C ILE A 254 3.37 6.35 -1.73
N GLN A 255 2.11 6.55 -2.04
CA GLN A 255 1.42 5.88 -3.15
C GLN A 255 2.10 6.14 -4.50
N GLY A 256 2.45 7.39 -4.79
CA GLY A 256 3.13 7.81 -6.02
C GLY A 256 2.99 9.30 -6.30
N TYR A 257 3.65 9.82 -7.33
CA TYR A 257 3.49 11.19 -7.88
C TYR A 257 3.55 12.32 -6.86
N THR A 258 4.21 12.14 -5.74
CA THR A 258 4.17 13.01 -4.56
C THR A 258 5.50 13.72 -4.33
N ASN A 259 5.43 14.95 -3.87
CA ASN A 259 6.56 15.80 -3.53
C ASN A 259 6.68 15.97 -2.00
N LYS A 260 7.66 15.29 -1.39
CA LYS A 260 8.20 15.59 -0.07
C LYS A 260 9.68 15.96 -0.24
N VAL A 261 9.95 17.07 -0.91
CA VAL A 261 11.28 17.44 -1.44
C VAL A 261 12.22 17.97 -0.37
N HIS A 262 11.68 18.61 0.66
CA HIS A 262 12.43 19.37 1.66
C HIS A 262 12.61 18.61 2.97
N ASP A 263 13.39 19.18 3.89
CA ASP A 263 13.57 18.67 5.25
C ASP A 263 12.25 18.56 6.00
N GLY A 264 12.23 17.72 7.00
CA GLY A 264 11.10 17.35 7.83
C GLY A 264 10.99 15.83 7.95
N HIS A 265 10.51 15.39 9.11
CA HIS A 265 10.28 13.97 9.39
C HIS A 265 8.91 13.52 8.90
N LEU A 266 8.86 12.36 8.24
CA LEU A 266 7.64 11.63 7.90
C LEU A 266 7.76 10.21 8.47
N GLY A 267 7.01 9.93 9.53
CA GLY A 267 7.06 8.64 10.23
C GLY A 267 5.71 7.99 10.39
N ASN A 268 5.65 6.66 10.22
CA ASN A 268 4.47 5.80 10.35
C ASN A 268 3.23 6.35 9.61
N SER A 269 3.43 6.82 8.38
CA SER A 269 2.45 7.60 7.63
C SER A 269 2.13 6.99 6.27
N PHE A 270 0.94 7.29 5.75
CA PHE A 270 0.56 6.96 4.39
C PHE A 270 0.18 8.24 3.62
N LEU A 271 0.87 8.52 2.53
CA LEU A 271 0.55 9.62 1.62
C LEU A 271 -0.05 9.08 0.32
N GLY A 272 -1.12 9.71 -0.12
CA GLY A 272 -1.74 9.48 -1.43
C GLY A 272 -0.88 9.95 -2.61
N GLU A 273 -1.50 10.10 -3.75
CA GLU A 273 -0.89 10.65 -4.96
C GLU A 273 -1.08 12.16 -5.07
N TRP A 274 -0.16 12.81 -5.80
CA TRP A 274 -0.22 14.25 -6.08
C TRP A 274 -0.18 15.14 -4.84
N VAL A 275 0.31 14.57 -3.72
CA VAL A 275 0.52 15.32 -2.47
C VAL A 275 1.75 16.21 -2.62
N ASN A 276 1.68 17.43 -2.09
CA ASN A 276 2.82 18.34 -2.03
C ASN A 276 3.02 18.87 -0.61
N LEU A 277 4.01 18.36 0.09
CA LEU A 277 4.37 18.84 1.42
C LEU A 277 5.29 20.05 1.32
N GLY A 278 4.85 21.19 1.88
CA GLY A 278 5.65 22.42 1.97
C GLY A 278 6.94 22.21 2.76
N ALA A 279 7.94 23.06 2.52
CA ALA A 279 9.23 22.95 3.19
C ALA A 279 9.10 22.95 4.72
N GLY A 280 9.81 22.04 5.40
CA GLY A 280 9.74 21.90 6.84
C GLY A 280 8.45 21.25 7.36
N THR A 281 7.59 20.73 6.49
CA THR A 281 6.45 19.90 6.95
C THR A 281 6.97 18.68 7.67
N THR A 282 6.50 18.46 8.89
CA THR A 282 6.90 17.35 9.76
C THR A 282 5.68 16.77 10.47
N ASN A 283 5.69 15.46 10.76
CA ASN A 283 4.64 14.85 11.56
C ASN A 283 5.17 14.28 12.87
N SER A 284 4.30 14.22 13.87
CA SER A 284 4.49 13.39 15.06
C SER A 284 3.92 11.99 14.80
N ASN A 285 4.60 10.96 15.30
CA ASN A 285 4.12 9.58 15.23
C ASN A 285 4.03 8.89 16.59
N LEU A 286 4.35 9.59 17.66
CA LEU A 286 4.31 9.09 19.04
C LEU A 286 3.68 10.14 19.95
N LYS A 287 2.74 9.72 20.81
CA LYS A 287 2.15 10.60 21.82
C LYS A 287 3.10 10.82 22.99
N ASN A 288 3.10 12.02 23.55
CA ASN A 288 3.93 12.38 24.71
C ASN A 288 3.67 11.51 25.95
N ASN A 289 2.47 10.97 26.10
CA ASN A 289 2.08 10.11 27.22
C ASN A 289 2.29 8.62 26.95
N TYR A 290 2.86 8.24 25.78
CA TYR A 290 3.11 6.86 25.39
C TYR A 290 1.86 5.96 25.43
N SER A 291 0.68 6.52 25.18
CA SER A 291 -0.54 5.74 25.03
C SER A 291 -0.77 5.34 23.56
N PRO A 292 -1.51 4.25 23.29
CA PRO A 292 -1.91 3.91 21.93
C PRO A 292 -2.57 5.08 21.21
N VAL A 293 -2.31 5.17 19.90
CA VAL A 293 -2.85 6.22 19.07
C VAL A 293 -4.27 5.87 18.65
N LYS A 294 -5.18 6.84 18.74
CA LYS A 294 -6.52 6.72 18.17
C LYS A 294 -6.62 7.58 16.92
N VAL A 295 -7.25 7.04 15.91
CA VAL A 295 -7.38 7.66 14.58
C VAL A 295 -8.86 7.86 14.25
N HIS A 296 -9.23 8.99 13.70
CA HIS A 296 -10.59 9.24 13.22
C HIS A 296 -10.76 8.63 11.82
N ILE A 297 -11.61 7.62 11.70
CA ILE A 297 -11.97 6.97 10.43
C ILE A 297 -13.49 6.98 10.31
N ASN A 298 -14.03 7.54 9.25
CA ASN A 298 -15.48 7.58 8.96
C ASN A 298 -16.32 8.05 10.17
N ASP A 299 -15.92 9.18 10.77
CA ASP A 299 -16.55 9.76 11.97
C ASP A 299 -16.46 8.93 13.26
N GLU A 300 -15.72 7.81 13.24
CA GLU A 300 -15.45 6.97 14.40
C GLU A 300 -14.01 7.15 14.89
N LEU A 301 -13.82 7.08 16.22
CA LEU A 301 -12.50 7.11 16.83
C LEU A 301 -12.00 5.69 17.07
N VAL A 302 -11.18 5.19 16.16
CA VAL A 302 -10.65 3.82 16.17
C VAL A 302 -9.34 3.75 16.96
N ASP A 303 -9.22 2.80 17.88
CA ASP A 303 -7.97 2.52 18.58
C ASP A 303 -7.06 1.64 17.71
N SER A 304 -5.94 2.20 17.24
CA SER A 304 -4.97 1.47 16.42
C SER A 304 -4.22 0.38 17.21
N LYS A 305 -4.28 0.39 18.52
CA LYS A 305 -3.48 -0.44 19.44
C LYS A 305 -1.96 -0.28 19.27
N SER A 306 -1.52 0.62 18.40
CA SER A 306 -0.11 0.94 18.15
C SER A 306 0.32 2.21 18.89
N LEU A 307 1.57 2.22 19.35
CA LEU A 307 2.20 3.41 19.94
C LEU A 307 2.67 4.39 18.87
N HIS A 308 2.98 3.88 17.68
CA HIS A 308 3.52 4.64 16.56
C HIS A 308 2.54 4.67 15.40
N VAL A 309 1.85 5.81 15.23
CA VAL A 309 0.98 6.10 14.08
C VAL A 309 1.18 7.57 13.70
N GLY A 310 1.58 7.82 12.48
CA GLY A 310 1.80 9.15 11.96
C GLY A 310 0.55 9.83 11.44
N CYS A 311 0.53 10.16 10.16
CA CYS A 311 -0.61 10.79 9.50
C CYS A 311 -1.00 10.05 8.23
N PHE A 312 -2.27 10.18 7.86
CA PHE A 312 -2.86 9.64 6.64
C PHE A 312 -3.34 10.81 5.79
N VAL A 313 -2.74 10.98 4.61
CA VAL A 313 -2.93 12.17 3.75
C VAL A 313 -3.51 11.71 2.43
N GLY A 314 -4.68 12.23 2.08
CA GLY A 314 -5.39 11.90 0.85
C GLY A 314 -4.71 12.43 -0.42
N ASP A 315 -5.27 12.08 -1.57
CA ASP A 315 -4.76 12.52 -2.85
C ASP A 315 -4.92 14.04 -3.04
N HIS A 316 -4.00 14.65 -3.79
CA HIS A 316 -3.99 16.07 -4.16
C HIS A 316 -3.84 17.06 -3.02
N ASP A 317 -3.48 16.60 -1.82
CA ASP A 317 -3.31 17.47 -0.65
C ASP A 317 -2.06 18.34 -0.75
N LYS A 318 -2.16 19.55 -0.19
CA LYS A 318 -1.03 20.50 -0.14
C LYS A 318 -0.90 21.10 1.24
N THR A 319 0.33 21.13 1.78
CA THR A 319 0.61 21.80 3.05
C THR A 319 1.45 23.06 2.84
N ALA A 320 1.22 24.06 3.68
CA ALA A 320 2.06 25.24 3.75
C ALA A 320 3.46 24.90 4.29
N ILE A 321 4.39 25.82 4.11
CA ILE A 321 5.74 25.76 4.69
C ILE A 321 5.63 25.75 6.22
N GLY A 322 6.38 24.83 6.86
CA GLY A 322 6.43 24.72 8.33
C GLY A 322 5.19 24.08 8.96
N THR A 323 4.37 23.36 8.19
CA THR A 323 3.22 22.62 8.75
C THR A 323 3.68 21.53 9.70
N ILE A 324 3.06 21.47 10.87
CA ILE A 324 3.29 20.43 11.89
C ILE A 324 2.03 19.58 11.99
N ILE A 325 2.14 18.31 11.61
CA ILE A 325 1.01 17.37 11.59
C ILE A 325 1.03 16.54 12.88
N ASN A 326 -0.09 16.44 13.57
CA ASN A 326 -0.17 15.71 14.80
C ASN A 326 -0.22 14.17 14.57
N THR A 327 0.05 13.42 15.64
CA THR A 327 -0.05 11.96 15.70
C THR A 327 -1.49 11.51 15.41
N GLY A 328 -1.67 10.60 14.47
CA GLY A 328 -2.97 10.04 14.11
C GLY A 328 -3.87 10.97 13.30
N SER A 329 -3.32 12.07 12.73
CA SER A 329 -4.10 12.97 11.87
C SER A 329 -4.52 12.29 10.57
N VAL A 330 -5.77 12.54 10.16
CA VAL A 330 -6.32 12.13 8.85
C VAL A 330 -6.67 13.40 8.07
N ILE A 331 -6.07 13.54 6.89
CA ILE A 331 -6.26 14.70 6.02
C ILE A 331 -6.99 14.20 4.77
N GLY A 332 -8.19 14.70 4.54
CA GLY A 332 -9.05 14.28 3.43
C GLY A 332 -8.56 14.81 2.08
N THR A 333 -8.94 14.12 1.02
CA THR A 333 -8.56 14.40 -0.36
C THR A 333 -8.76 15.86 -0.77
N ALA A 334 -7.81 16.40 -1.53
CA ALA A 334 -7.78 17.76 -2.08
C ALA A 334 -7.76 18.88 -1.02
N SER A 335 -7.30 18.57 0.19
CA SER A 335 -7.16 19.57 1.26
C SER A 335 -6.00 20.53 1.00
N MET A 336 -6.24 21.80 1.31
CA MET A 336 -5.21 22.84 1.27
C MET A 336 -4.96 23.37 2.68
N ILE A 337 -3.89 22.90 3.30
CA ILE A 337 -3.55 23.24 4.69
C ILE A 337 -2.66 24.48 4.68
N ALA A 338 -3.22 25.60 5.12
CA ALA A 338 -2.53 26.88 5.29
C ALA A 338 -2.70 27.37 6.74
N SER A 339 -2.25 26.56 7.70
CA SER A 339 -2.38 26.85 9.13
C SER A 339 -1.02 27.03 9.77
N TYR A 340 -1.00 27.79 10.87
CA TYR A 340 0.17 27.97 11.73
C TYR A 340 0.04 27.06 12.95
N GLY A 341 1.06 26.25 13.22
CA GLY A 341 1.09 25.33 14.36
C GLY A 341 0.65 23.89 14.03
N PHE A 342 0.19 23.21 15.04
CA PHE A 342 -0.25 21.81 14.90
C PHE A 342 -1.58 21.70 14.15
N ILE A 343 -1.61 20.81 13.20
CA ILE A 343 -2.82 20.32 12.55
C ILE A 343 -3.34 19.16 13.41
N PRO A 344 -4.60 19.19 13.85
CA PRO A 344 -5.19 18.17 14.73
C PRO A 344 -5.33 16.81 14.05
#